data_59d6364b7ea75975674975b3d3ffbd8d
#
_entry.id   59d6364b7ea75975674975b3d3ffbd8d
#
_cell.length_a   1.000
_cell.length_b   1.000
_cell.length_c   1.000
_cell.angle_alpha   90.00
_cell.angle_beta   90.00
_cell.angle_gamma   90.00
#
_symmetry.space_group_name_H-M   'P 1'
#
loop_
_entity.id
_entity.type
_entity.pdbx_description
1 polymer ?
#
loop_
_entity_poly.entity_id
_entity_poly.type
_entity_poly.pdbx_seq_one_letter_code
_entity_poly.pdbx_strand_id
1 'polypeptide(L)'
;MTNQLENAKNLYLRGIRDGEIKEVHEHYMGATYTQHSTGVPDEKEGFAAFFEDFFKRNPKREISIVRAIEDGNFVFVHVHQKLNDGEAEWVTADIFRSDENGRIVEHWDVIDA
;
A
#
# COMPACT_ATOMS: atom_id res chain seq x y z
N MET A 1 -3.54 -21.43 -3.38
CA MET A 1 -2.22 -20.80 -3.45
C MET A 1 -2.36 -19.31 -3.33
N THR A 2 -1.72 -18.72 -2.37
CA THR A 2 -1.77 -17.28 -2.16
C THR A 2 -0.75 -16.59 -3.06
N ASN A 3 -1.11 -15.41 -3.55
CA ASN A 3 -0.25 -14.65 -4.44
C ASN A 3 0.17 -13.35 -3.77
N GLN A 4 1.32 -13.37 -3.10
CA GLN A 4 1.82 -12.20 -2.36
C GLN A 4 2.09 -11.01 -3.29
N LEU A 5 2.53 -11.26 -4.54
CA LEU A 5 2.78 -10.22 -5.52
C LEU A 5 1.48 -9.47 -5.85
N GLU A 6 0.41 -10.20 -6.16
CA GLU A 6 -0.89 -9.60 -6.46
C GLU A 6 -1.48 -8.90 -5.23
N ASN A 7 -1.29 -9.46 -4.03
CA ASN A 7 -1.77 -8.83 -2.80
C ASN A 7 -1.10 -7.48 -2.57
N ALA A 8 0.21 -7.38 -2.78
CA ALA A 8 0.93 -6.12 -2.63
C ALA A 8 0.49 -5.08 -3.67
N LYS A 9 0.33 -5.50 -4.93
CA LYS A 9 -0.18 -4.61 -5.99
C LYS A 9 -1.59 -4.12 -5.68
N ASN A 10 -2.46 -5.02 -5.22
CA ASN A 10 -3.85 -4.69 -4.92
C ASN A 10 -4.00 -3.82 -3.69
N LEU A 11 -3.06 -3.84 -2.75
CA LEU A 11 -3.07 -2.89 -1.65
C LEU A 11 -3.06 -1.45 -2.20
N TYR A 12 -2.25 -1.18 -3.21
CA TYR A 12 -2.22 0.13 -3.86
C TYR A 12 -3.42 0.35 -4.77
N LEU A 13 -3.72 -0.60 -5.66
CA LEU A 13 -4.72 -0.38 -6.70
C LEU A 13 -6.14 -0.40 -6.14
N ARG A 14 -6.48 -1.36 -5.31
CA ARG A 14 -7.81 -1.46 -4.71
C ARG A 14 -7.93 -0.68 -3.41
N GLY A 15 -6.87 -0.69 -2.60
CA GLY A 15 -6.87 0.01 -1.32
C GLY A 15 -6.73 1.50 -1.49
N ILE A 16 -5.60 1.96 -1.99
CA ILE A 16 -5.26 3.39 -2.00
C ILE A 16 -5.89 4.11 -3.20
N ARG A 17 -5.79 3.55 -4.39
CA ARG A 17 -6.38 4.17 -5.57
C ARG A 17 -7.91 4.17 -5.50
N ASP A 18 -8.51 3.02 -5.23
CA ASP A 18 -9.97 2.84 -5.28
C ASP A 18 -10.66 3.10 -3.94
N GLY A 19 -9.90 3.24 -2.86
CA GLY A 19 -10.45 3.55 -1.53
C GLY A 19 -11.08 2.37 -0.79
N GLU A 20 -10.81 1.15 -1.21
CA GLU A 20 -11.39 -0.07 -0.62
C GLU A 20 -10.56 -0.59 0.56
N ILE A 21 -10.42 0.21 1.61
CA ILE A 21 -9.57 -0.13 2.77
C ILE A 21 -10.06 -1.38 3.51
N LYS A 22 -11.36 -1.55 3.63
CA LYS A 22 -11.94 -2.73 4.27
C LYS A 22 -11.55 -4.01 3.52
N GLU A 23 -11.61 -3.97 2.19
CA GLU A 23 -11.19 -5.06 1.32
C GLU A 23 -9.71 -5.43 1.57
N VAL A 24 -8.85 -4.41 1.67
CA VAL A 24 -7.43 -4.61 1.94
C VAL A 24 -7.22 -5.30 3.29
N HIS A 25 -7.90 -4.85 4.32
CA HIS A 25 -7.80 -5.46 5.66
C HIS A 25 -8.23 -6.93 5.66
N GLU A 26 -9.30 -7.24 4.96
CA GLU A 26 -9.86 -8.59 4.97
C GLU A 26 -9.11 -9.59 4.09
N HIS A 27 -8.58 -9.13 2.96
CA HIS A 27 -8.06 -10.03 1.92
C HIS A 27 -6.56 -9.96 1.68
N TYR A 28 -5.92 -8.81 1.95
CA TYR A 28 -4.51 -8.62 1.60
C TYR A 28 -3.58 -8.47 2.78
N MET A 29 -4.07 -8.04 3.94
CA MET A 29 -3.28 -7.92 5.16
C MET A 29 -3.43 -9.15 6.05
N GLY A 30 -2.36 -9.50 6.76
CA GLY A 30 -2.37 -10.57 7.75
C GLY A 30 -3.06 -10.16 9.05
N ALA A 31 -2.99 -11.03 10.05
CA ALA A 31 -3.58 -10.77 11.37
C ALA A 31 -2.90 -9.60 12.08
N THR A 32 -1.59 -9.42 11.86
CA THR A 32 -0.83 -8.30 12.37
C THR A 32 -0.23 -7.52 11.21
N TYR A 33 0.03 -6.23 11.42
CA TYR A 33 0.61 -5.38 10.40
C TYR A 33 1.49 -4.32 11.05
N THR A 34 2.77 -4.30 10.69
CA THR A 34 3.74 -3.32 11.19
C THR A 34 4.10 -2.34 10.09
N GLN A 35 3.97 -1.06 10.37
CA GLN A 35 4.16 0.03 9.42
C GLN A 35 5.40 0.83 9.77
N HIS A 36 6.32 0.98 8.81
CA HIS A 36 7.54 1.76 8.98
C HIS A 36 7.54 3.06 8.18
N SER A 37 6.44 3.40 7.51
CA SER A 37 6.32 4.65 6.76
C SER A 37 6.22 5.85 7.70
N THR A 38 6.88 6.94 7.32
CA THR A 38 6.81 8.20 8.08
C THR A 38 5.38 8.74 8.04
N GLY A 39 4.84 9.03 9.21
CA GLY A 39 3.51 9.64 9.34
C GLY A 39 2.34 8.69 9.25
N VAL A 40 2.56 7.41 8.98
CA VAL A 40 1.50 6.41 8.97
C VAL A 40 1.58 5.62 10.27
N PRO A 41 0.53 5.63 11.10
CA PRO A 41 0.53 4.87 12.35
C PRO A 41 0.66 3.37 12.11
N ASP A 42 1.26 2.70 13.08
CA ASP A 42 1.41 1.26 13.07
C ASP A 42 0.04 0.57 13.20
N GLU A 43 -0.03 -0.69 12.84
CA GLU A 43 -1.21 -1.55 12.89
C GLU A 43 -2.29 -1.21 11.86
N LYS A 44 -3.25 -2.13 11.70
CA LYS A 44 -4.30 -2.02 10.66
C LYS A 44 -5.26 -0.85 10.90
N GLU A 45 -5.60 -0.59 12.15
CA GLU A 45 -6.50 0.51 12.51
C GLU A 45 -5.87 1.86 12.19
N GLY A 46 -4.58 2.02 12.50
CA GLY A 46 -3.84 3.25 12.16
C GLY A 46 -3.73 3.46 10.67
N PHE A 47 -3.50 2.40 9.91
CA PHE A 47 -3.49 2.43 8.46
C PHE A 47 -4.83 2.91 7.90
N ALA A 48 -5.94 2.34 8.39
CA ALA A 48 -7.27 2.69 7.93
C ALA A 48 -7.59 4.17 8.22
N ALA A 49 -7.33 4.62 9.43
CA ALA A 49 -7.61 6.01 9.82
C ALA A 49 -6.79 7.00 8.99
N PHE A 50 -5.50 6.71 8.77
CA PHE A 50 -4.64 7.55 7.94
C PHE A 50 -5.18 7.67 6.52
N PHE A 51 -5.55 6.56 5.89
CA PHE A 51 -6.00 6.60 4.50
C PHE A 51 -7.41 7.12 4.34
N GLU A 52 -8.30 6.98 5.31
CA GLU A 52 -9.60 7.64 5.27
C GLU A 52 -9.44 9.16 5.18
N ASP A 53 -8.52 9.73 5.98
CA ASP A 53 -8.20 11.15 5.90
C ASP A 53 -7.51 11.50 4.58
N PHE A 54 -6.57 10.68 4.14
CA PHE A 54 -5.86 10.83 2.86
C PHE A 54 -6.85 10.92 1.68
N PHE A 55 -7.89 10.07 1.68
CA PHE A 55 -8.89 10.06 0.60
C PHE A 55 -9.71 11.35 0.59
N LYS A 56 -10.03 11.89 1.75
CA LYS A 56 -10.75 13.17 1.85
C LYS A 56 -9.93 14.32 1.31
N ARG A 57 -8.63 14.33 1.59
CA ARG A 57 -7.71 15.37 1.13
C ARG A 57 -7.33 15.21 -0.34
N ASN A 58 -7.38 13.99 -0.85
CA ASN A 58 -6.94 13.67 -2.21
C ASN A 58 -8.01 12.84 -2.94
N PRO A 59 -9.17 13.45 -3.26
CA PRO A 59 -10.26 12.73 -3.91
C PRO A 59 -9.92 12.31 -5.35
N LYS A 60 -9.01 13.02 -6.00
CA LYS A 60 -8.55 12.70 -7.35
C LYS A 60 -7.15 12.12 -7.26
N ARG A 61 -7.07 10.80 -7.30
CA ARG A 61 -5.82 10.07 -7.18
C ARG A 61 -5.59 9.23 -8.42
N GLU A 62 -4.40 9.33 -9.00
CA GLU A 62 -3.95 8.45 -10.06
C GLU A 62 -2.76 7.67 -9.54
N ILE A 63 -2.90 6.35 -9.44
CA ILE A 63 -1.86 5.48 -8.89
C ILE A 63 -1.52 4.41 -9.92
N SER A 64 -0.24 4.32 -10.27
CA SER A 64 0.26 3.37 -11.25
C SER A 64 1.40 2.56 -10.64
N ILE A 65 1.35 1.26 -10.86
CA ILE A 65 2.47 0.37 -10.51
C ILE A 65 3.43 0.37 -11.70
N VAL A 66 4.63 0.92 -11.51
CA VAL A 66 5.65 0.96 -12.55
C VAL A 66 6.26 -0.43 -12.73
N ARG A 67 6.59 -1.10 -11.63
CA ARG A 67 7.10 -2.46 -11.60
C ARG A 67 6.92 -3.08 -10.24
N ALA A 68 6.86 -4.41 -10.20
CA ALA A 68 6.80 -5.15 -8.96
C ALA A 68 7.70 -6.38 -9.10
N ILE A 69 8.47 -6.67 -8.05
CA ILE A 69 9.45 -7.76 -8.03
C ILE A 69 9.27 -8.54 -6.75
N GLU A 70 9.33 -9.84 -6.84
CA GLU A 70 9.16 -10.76 -5.73
C GLU A 70 10.48 -11.46 -5.42
N ASP A 71 10.85 -11.52 -4.14
CA ASP A 71 12.03 -12.24 -3.67
C ASP A 71 11.71 -12.88 -2.32
N GLY A 72 11.57 -14.21 -2.31
CA GLY A 72 11.17 -14.94 -1.12
C GLY A 72 9.79 -14.48 -0.64
N ASN A 73 9.69 -14.08 0.62
CA ASN A 73 8.45 -13.53 1.18
C ASN A 73 8.39 -11.99 1.15
N PHE A 74 9.29 -11.38 0.38
CA PHE A 74 9.30 -9.93 0.17
C PHE A 74 8.81 -9.58 -1.23
N VAL A 75 8.05 -8.48 -1.32
CA VAL A 75 7.63 -7.90 -2.59
C VAL A 75 8.08 -6.45 -2.62
N PHE A 76 8.73 -6.06 -3.73
CA PHE A 76 9.22 -4.69 -3.97
C PHE A 76 8.33 -4.08 -5.04
N VAL A 77 7.74 -2.91 -4.75
CA VAL A 77 6.82 -2.23 -5.65
C VAL A 77 7.30 -0.81 -5.88
N HIS A 78 7.45 -0.44 -7.14
CA HIS A 78 7.77 0.91 -7.56
C HIS A 78 6.46 1.56 -8.03
N VAL A 79 6.04 2.63 -7.35
CA VAL A 79 4.72 3.24 -7.53
C VAL A 79 4.85 4.70 -7.93
N HIS A 80 4.02 5.13 -8.87
CA HIS A 80 3.89 6.52 -9.28
C HIS A 80 2.50 7.01 -8.87
N GLN A 81 2.44 8.14 -8.18
CA GLN A 81 1.19 8.70 -7.66
C GLN A 81 1.05 10.17 -8.08
N LYS A 82 -0.08 10.51 -8.69
CA LYS A 82 -0.49 11.89 -8.94
C LYS A 82 -1.72 12.18 -8.10
N LEU A 83 -1.67 13.25 -7.35
CA LEU A 83 -2.72 13.64 -6.43
C LEU A 83 -3.34 14.96 -6.87
N ASN A 84 -4.68 15.02 -6.85
CA ASN A 84 -5.45 16.23 -7.14
C ASN A 84 -5.10 16.88 -8.48
N ASP A 85 -5.17 16.10 -9.57
CA ASP A 85 -4.91 16.54 -10.94
C ASP A 85 -3.47 17.09 -11.14
N GLY A 86 -2.49 16.49 -10.44
CA GLY A 86 -1.10 16.87 -10.59
C GLY A 86 -0.62 17.95 -9.62
N GLU A 87 -1.45 18.32 -8.64
CA GLU A 87 -1.05 19.26 -7.58
C GLU A 87 0.12 18.69 -6.76
N ALA A 88 0.14 17.37 -6.57
CA ALA A 88 1.28 16.66 -5.98
C ALA A 88 1.59 15.42 -6.81
N GLU A 89 2.87 15.10 -6.94
CA GLU A 89 3.33 13.94 -7.68
C GLU A 89 4.42 13.25 -6.86
N TRP A 90 4.22 11.96 -6.58
CA TRP A 90 5.13 11.17 -5.76
C TRP A 90 5.61 9.94 -6.50
N VAL A 91 6.87 9.57 -6.25
CA VAL A 91 7.40 8.25 -6.60
C VAL A 91 7.74 7.55 -5.30
N THR A 92 7.24 6.34 -5.13
CA THR A 92 7.53 5.55 -3.92
C THR A 92 8.18 4.24 -4.29
N ALA A 93 9.08 3.78 -3.41
CA ALA A 93 9.64 2.44 -3.45
C ALA A 93 9.19 1.75 -2.17
N ASP A 94 8.39 0.72 -2.32
CA ASP A 94 7.72 0.04 -1.21
C ASP A 94 8.22 -1.38 -1.07
N ILE A 95 8.45 -1.79 0.17
CA ILE A 95 8.86 -3.15 0.50
C ILE A 95 7.80 -3.75 1.41
N PHE A 96 7.26 -4.88 1.00
CA PHE A 96 6.26 -5.61 1.78
C PHE A 96 6.84 -6.96 2.18
N ARG A 97 6.66 -7.34 3.45
CA ARG A 97 6.91 -8.70 3.90
C ARG A 97 5.55 -9.40 4.08
N SER A 98 5.48 -10.61 3.55
CA SER A 98 4.26 -11.41 3.60
C SER A 98 4.41 -12.60 4.54
N ASP A 99 3.30 -13.07 5.09
CA ASP A 99 3.28 -14.30 5.88
C ASP A 99 3.21 -15.53 4.96
N GLU A 100 3.13 -16.71 5.55
CA GLU A 100 3.07 -17.97 4.81
C GLU A 100 1.84 -18.10 3.93
N ASN A 101 0.80 -17.32 4.19
CA ASN A 101 -0.42 -17.27 3.39
C ASN A 101 -0.40 -16.16 2.32
N GLY A 102 0.72 -15.49 2.15
CA GLY A 102 0.88 -14.42 1.18
C GLY A 102 0.26 -13.10 1.58
N ARG A 103 -0.20 -12.97 2.82
CA ARG A 103 -0.80 -11.75 3.34
C ARG A 103 0.25 -10.81 3.89
N ILE A 104 0.06 -9.52 3.69
CA ILE A 104 1.02 -8.48 4.06
C ILE A 104 1.00 -8.27 5.58
N VAL A 105 2.17 -8.39 6.20
CA VAL A 105 2.33 -8.24 7.66
C VAL A 105 3.30 -7.11 8.03
N GLU A 106 4.04 -6.58 7.06
CA GLU A 106 5.00 -5.51 7.34
C GLU A 106 5.28 -4.69 6.07
N HIS A 107 5.47 -3.39 6.24
CA HIS A 107 5.67 -2.45 5.12
C HIS A 107 6.72 -1.41 5.47
N TRP A 108 7.63 -1.18 4.54
CA TRP A 108 8.58 -0.06 4.52
C TRP A 108 8.41 0.70 3.22
N ASP A 109 8.66 2.01 3.24
CA ASP A 109 8.70 2.76 1.99
C ASP A 109 9.72 3.90 2.02
N VAL A 110 10.06 4.35 0.81
CA VAL A 110 10.81 5.57 0.57
C VAL A 110 9.99 6.40 -0.40
N ILE A 111 9.78 7.66 -0.06
CA ILE A 111 8.96 8.57 -0.85
C ILE A 111 9.84 9.70 -1.39
N ASP A 112 9.77 9.91 -2.70
CA ASP A 112 10.36 11.06 -3.38
C ASP A 112 9.20 11.95 -3.86
N ALA A 113 9.05 13.07 -3.22
CA ALA A 113 7.94 13.99 -3.48
C ALA A 113 8.38 15.20 -4.28
#